data_b8d17690285ce875c599803de71fc22b
#
_entry.id   b8d17690285ce875c599803de71fc22b
#
_cell.length_a   1.000
_cell.length_b   1.000
_cell.length_c   1.000
_cell.angle_alpha   90.00
_cell.angle_beta   90.00
_cell.angle_gamma   90.00
#
_symmetry.space_group_name_H-M   'P 1'
#
loop_
_entity.id
_entity.type
_entity.pdbx_description
1 polymer ?
#
loop_
_entity_poly.entity_id
_entity_poly.type
_entity_poly.pdbx_seq_one_letter_code
_entity_poly.pdbx_strand_id
1 'polypeptide(L)' 'MKFSYEAYTKTGASKNGTIEAADQREAEDKLRRKDLLVTKIHNQD' A
#
# COMPACT_ATOMS: atom_id res chain seq x y z
N MET A 1 -1.09 -7.53 -11.03
CA MET A 1 -0.81 -6.11 -11.26
C MET A 1 0.02 -5.57 -10.11
N LYS A 2 0.99 -4.74 -10.43
CA LYS A 2 1.84 -4.13 -9.42
C LYS A 2 1.34 -2.75 -9.07
N PHE A 3 1.37 -2.42 -7.79
CA PHE A 3 0.98 -1.10 -7.31
C PHE A 3 2.12 -0.53 -6.49
N SER A 4 2.43 0.74 -6.69
CA SER A 4 3.34 1.45 -5.81
C SER A 4 2.52 2.20 -4.78
N TYR A 5 3.01 2.24 -3.55
CA TYR A 5 2.25 2.82 -2.45
C TYR A 5 3.11 3.66 -1.53
N GLU A 6 2.46 4.59 -0.85
CA GLU A 6 3.02 5.30 0.29
C GLU A 6 2.08 5.12 1.46
N ALA A 7 2.64 4.78 2.60
CA ALA A 7 1.86 4.50 3.79
C ALA A 7 2.59 4.98 5.03
N TYR A 8 1.84 5.12 6.12
CA TYR A 8 2.40 5.46 7.42
C TYR A 8 2.12 4.34 8.41
N THR A 9 3.08 4.11 9.30
CA THR A 9 2.91 3.18 10.39
C THR A 9 2.22 3.87 11.56
N LYS A 10 1.85 3.09 12.58
CA LYS A 10 1.23 3.64 13.79
C LYS A 10 2.16 4.57 14.55
N THR A 11 3.46 4.42 14.36
CA THR A 11 4.46 5.26 15.01
C THR A 11 4.72 6.56 14.26
N GLY A 12 4.07 6.73 13.10
CA GLY A 12 4.25 7.92 12.28
C GLY A 12 5.37 7.82 11.27
N ALA A 13 6.03 6.67 11.16
CA ALA A 13 7.07 6.46 10.17
C ALA A 13 6.45 6.25 8.80
N SER A 14 7.03 6.86 7.77
CA SER A 14 6.55 6.66 6.42
C SER A 14 7.23 5.46 5.77
N LYS A 15 6.46 4.74 4.97
CA LYS A 15 6.97 3.61 4.21
C LYS A 15 6.47 3.70 2.78
N ASN A 16 7.31 3.30 1.85
CA ASN A 16 6.90 3.20 0.46
C ASN A 16 7.45 1.91 -0.13
N GLY A 17 6.84 1.47 -1.21
CA GLY A 17 7.26 0.24 -1.85
C GLY A 17 6.28 -0.17 -2.92
N THR A 18 6.36 -1.42 -3.32
CA THR A 18 5.45 -1.99 -4.31
C THR A 18 4.80 -3.23 -3.74
N ILE A 19 3.58 -3.49 -4.21
CA ILE A 19 2.83 -4.66 -3.79
C ILE A 19 2.10 -5.22 -5.00
N GLU A 20 2.00 -6.53 -5.07
CA GLU A 20 1.27 -7.19 -6.14
C GLU A 20 -0.13 -7.58 -5.66
N ALA A 21 -1.12 -7.25 -6.47
CA ALA A 21 -2.51 -7.54 -6.15
C ALA A 21 -3.33 -7.61 -7.44
N ALA A 22 -4.50 -8.19 -7.36
CA ALA A 22 -5.39 -8.28 -8.50
C ALA A 22 -5.97 -6.93 -8.89
N ASP A 23 -6.21 -6.06 -7.90
CA ASP A 23 -6.69 -4.71 -8.13
C ASP A 23 -6.26 -3.80 -6.99
N GLN A 24 -6.56 -2.51 -7.13
CA GLN A 24 -6.19 -1.52 -6.13
C GLN A 24 -6.80 -1.81 -4.77
N ARG A 25 -8.03 -2.25 -4.76
CA ARG A 25 -8.74 -2.53 -3.51
C ARG A 25 -8.07 -3.66 -2.74
N GLU A 26 -7.66 -4.70 -3.44
CA GLU A 26 -6.95 -5.80 -2.82
C GLU A 26 -5.59 -5.35 -2.30
N ALA A 27 -4.89 -4.48 -3.05
CA ALA A 27 -3.62 -3.94 -2.61
C ALA A 27 -3.78 -3.16 -1.31
N GLU A 28 -4.78 -2.30 -1.24
CA GLU A 28 -5.05 -1.53 -0.03
C GLU A 28 -5.39 -2.45 1.15
N ASP A 29 -6.18 -3.47 0.90
CA ASP A 29 -6.57 -4.42 1.94
C ASP A 29 -5.36 -5.16 2.50
N LYS A 30 -4.45 -5.58 1.63
CA LYS A 30 -3.22 -6.25 2.07
C LYS A 30 -2.36 -5.33 2.93
N LEU A 31 -2.29 -4.06 2.58
CA LEU A 31 -1.51 -3.09 3.34
C LEU A 31 -2.14 -2.80 4.69
N ARG A 32 -3.46 -2.75 4.76
CA ARG A 32 -4.18 -2.55 6.02
C ARG A 32 -3.93 -3.70 6.98
N ARG A 33 -3.81 -4.90 6.48
CA ARG A 33 -3.50 -6.07 7.31
C ARG A 33 -2.11 -6.00 7.92
N LYS A 34 -1.23 -5.17 7.35
CA LYS A 34 0.10 -4.94 7.88
C LYS A 34 0.16 -3.73 8.81
N ASP A 35 -1.00 -3.22 9.22
CA ASP A 35 -1.12 -2.04 10.08
C ASP A 35 -0.53 -0.79 9.43
N LEU A 36 -0.68 -0.68 8.12
CA LEU A 36 -0.22 0.48 7.38
C LEU A 36 -1.39 1.36 6.96
N LEU A 37 -1.24 2.66 7.15
CA LEU A 37 -2.21 3.63 6.68
C LEU A 37 -1.77 4.12 5.31
N VAL A 38 -2.46 3.66 4.28
CA VAL A 38 -2.10 4.01 2.90
C VAL A 38 -2.54 5.43 2.60
N THR A 39 -1.61 6.28 2.20
CA THR A 39 -1.89 7.66 1.81
C THR A 39 -1.93 7.83 0.30
N LYS A 40 -1.15 7.04 -0.43
CA LYS A 40 -1.15 7.05 -1.88
C LYS A 40 -0.95 5.66 -2.41
N ILE A 41 -1.59 5.37 -3.53
CA ILE A 41 -1.40 4.10 -4.22
C ILE A 41 -1.61 4.33 -5.71
N HIS A 42 -0.73 3.73 -6.52
CA HIS A 42 -0.76 3.85 -7.98
C HIS A 42 -0.56 2.50 -8.62
N ASN A 43 -1.27 2.27 -9.71
CA ASN A 43 -1.06 1.10 -10.54
C ASN A 43 0.20 1.33 -11.38
N GLN A 44 1.18 0.44 -11.22
CA GLN A 44 2.45 0.54 -11.95
C GLN A 44 2.45 -0.18 -13.30
N ASP A 45 1.49 -1.02 -13.56
CA ASP A 45 1.42 -1.76 -14.84
C ASP A 45 0.91 -0.88 -15.99
#